data_4dc9e86f6cf596ada897d514a1b5c775
#
_entry.id   4dc9e86f6cf596ada897d514a1b5c775
#
_cell.length_a   1.000
_cell.length_b   1.000
_cell.length_c   1.000
_cell.angle_alpha   90.00
_cell.angle_beta   90.00
_cell.angle_gamma   90.00
#
_symmetry.space_group_name_H-M   'P 1'
#
loop_
_entity.id
_entity.type
_entity.pdbx_description
1 polymer ?
#
loop_
_entity_poly.entity_id
_entity_poly.type
_entity_poly.pdbx_seq_one_letter_code
_entity_poly.pdbx_strand_id
1 'polypeptide(L)'
;MRNASIDVLRKIGVDTGGSNVQFAINPDNGKMVVIEMNPRVSRSSALASKATGFPIAKIAAKLAVGYSLDELKNDITKTTPASFEPTIDYIVTKIPRFTFEKFSGADSNLTTSMKSVGETMSIGRSFNESLQKGFSSLEYG
;
A
#
# COMPACT_ATOMS: atom_id res chain seq x y z
N MET A 1 -3.24 13.27 3.43
CA MET A 1 -3.43 11.84 3.74
C MET A 1 -2.69 11.41 5.02
N ARG A 2 -1.37 11.61 5.16
CA ARG A 2 -0.60 11.13 6.32
C ARG A 2 -1.21 11.56 7.67
N ASN A 3 -1.39 12.86 7.91
CA ASN A 3 -1.95 13.36 9.16
C ASN A 3 -3.40 12.87 9.37
N ALA A 4 -4.22 12.90 8.31
CA ALA A 4 -5.58 12.38 8.36
C ALA A 4 -5.64 10.87 8.71
N SER A 5 -4.68 10.06 8.24
CA SER A 5 -4.59 8.65 8.64
C SER A 5 -4.31 8.51 10.14
N ILE A 6 -3.41 9.31 10.68
CA ILE A 6 -3.10 9.33 12.12
C ILE A 6 -4.34 9.73 12.94
N ASP A 7 -5.06 10.76 12.48
CA ASP A 7 -6.27 11.23 13.15
C ASP A 7 -7.38 10.18 13.13
N VAL A 8 -7.56 9.47 12.00
CA VAL A 8 -8.51 8.36 11.88
C VAL A 8 -8.17 7.23 12.85
N LEU A 9 -6.91 6.80 12.88
CA LEU A 9 -6.45 5.73 13.78
C LEU A 9 -6.70 6.09 15.25
N ARG A 10 -6.34 7.31 15.65
CA ARG A 10 -6.55 7.79 17.01
C ARG A 10 -8.04 7.90 17.36
N LYS A 11 -8.88 8.36 16.42
CA LYS A 11 -10.32 8.53 16.64
C LYS A 11 -11.03 7.18 16.82
N ILE A 12 -10.61 6.16 16.09
CA ILE A 12 -11.17 4.79 16.20
C ILE A 12 -10.63 4.09 17.45
N GLY A 13 -9.47 4.48 17.93
CA GLY A 13 -8.87 3.89 19.13
C GLY A 13 -8.32 2.48 18.88
N VAL A 14 -7.89 2.19 17.65
CA VAL A 14 -7.27 0.90 17.33
C VAL A 14 -5.78 0.99 17.60
N ASP A 15 -5.34 0.25 18.59
CA ASP A 15 -3.93 0.14 19.00
C ASP A 15 -3.36 -1.20 18.51
N THR A 16 -3.38 -1.41 17.21
CA THR A 16 -2.81 -2.60 16.58
C THR A 16 -1.47 -2.29 15.92
N GLY A 17 -0.71 -3.33 15.61
CA GLY A 17 0.60 -3.18 15.01
C GLY A 17 0.61 -2.70 13.56
N GLY A 18 -0.52 -2.58 12.88
CA GLY A 18 -0.59 -2.07 11.52
C GLY A 18 -2.01 -1.78 11.05
N SER A 19 -2.14 -0.81 10.14
CA SER A 19 -3.43 -0.41 9.56
C SER A 19 -3.26 0.04 8.12
N ASN A 20 -4.36 0.03 7.39
CA ASN A 20 -4.49 0.58 6.05
C ASN A 20 -5.66 1.56 6.02
N VAL A 21 -5.43 2.79 5.59
CA VAL A 21 -6.47 3.81 5.41
C VAL A 21 -6.59 4.15 3.94
N GLN A 22 -7.79 4.12 3.41
CA GLN A 22 -8.09 4.44 2.02
C GLN A 22 -8.80 5.78 1.90
N PHE A 23 -8.40 6.57 0.93
CA PHE A 23 -8.94 7.89 0.66
C PHE A 23 -9.35 8.01 -0.80
N ALA A 24 -10.35 8.86 -1.05
CA ALA A 24 -10.63 9.41 -2.35
C ALA A 24 -10.46 10.93 -2.33
N ILE A 25 -9.99 11.49 -3.43
CA ILE A 25 -9.86 12.93 -3.63
C ILE A 25 -10.65 13.32 -4.86
N ASN A 26 -11.56 14.29 -4.71
CA ASN A 26 -12.27 14.88 -5.84
C ASN A 26 -11.27 15.71 -6.66
N PRO A 27 -11.06 15.40 -7.94
CA PRO A 27 -10.10 16.13 -8.77
C PRO A 27 -10.47 17.60 -9.03
N ASP A 28 -11.77 17.94 -8.98
CA ASP A 28 -12.22 19.27 -9.32
C ASP A 28 -11.98 20.30 -8.20
N ASN A 29 -12.10 19.87 -6.95
CA ASN A 29 -12.04 20.77 -5.78
C ASN A 29 -11.06 20.32 -4.70
N GLY A 30 -10.35 19.20 -4.88
CA GLY A 30 -9.38 18.69 -3.93
C GLY A 30 -9.99 18.11 -2.65
N LYS A 31 -11.32 17.99 -2.54
CA LYS A 31 -11.96 17.45 -1.35
C LYS A 31 -11.55 16.00 -1.14
N MET A 32 -10.96 15.74 0.01
CA MET A 32 -10.56 14.40 0.44
C MET A 32 -11.62 13.77 1.34
N VAL A 33 -11.97 12.53 1.07
CA VAL A 33 -12.86 11.72 1.90
C VAL A 33 -12.19 10.41 2.28
N VAL A 34 -12.47 9.92 3.48
CA VAL A 34 -12.06 8.59 3.92
C VAL A 34 -13.04 7.57 3.34
N ILE A 35 -12.51 6.53 2.67
CA ILE A 35 -13.32 5.42 2.17
C ILE A 35 -13.50 4.38 3.28
N GLU A 36 -12.38 3.88 3.80
CA GLU A 36 -12.37 2.90 4.90
C GLU A 36 -11.03 2.88 5.63
N MET A 37 -11.04 2.30 6.82
CA MET A 37 -9.84 1.95 7.57
C MET A 37 -9.89 0.49 7.96
N ASN A 38 -8.82 -0.22 7.68
CA ASN A 38 -8.67 -1.64 8.01
C ASN A 38 -7.57 -1.81 9.07
N PRO A 39 -7.91 -2.16 10.33
CA PRO A 39 -6.94 -2.30 11.41
C PRO A 39 -6.22 -3.66 11.35
N ARG A 40 -5.50 -3.88 10.29
CA ARG A 40 -4.77 -5.12 10.05
C ARG A 40 -3.60 -4.93 9.09
N VAL A 41 -2.61 -5.79 9.18
CA VAL A 41 -1.63 -6.01 8.11
C VAL A 41 -2.28 -6.83 6.99
N SER A 42 -2.11 -6.40 5.76
CA SER A 42 -2.77 -6.98 4.60
C SER A 42 -1.84 -7.12 3.40
N ARG A 43 -2.37 -7.58 2.29
CA ARG A 43 -1.65 -7.65 1.01
C ARG A 43 -1.11 -6.29 0.57
N SER A 44 -1.87 -5.20 0.77
CA SER A 44 -1.38 -3.85 0.51
C SER A 44 -0.19 -3.46 1.39
N SER A 45 -0.15 -3.93 2.64
CA SER A 45 1.00 -3.74 3.52
C SER A 45 2.23 -4.52 3.04
N ALA A 46 2.04 -5.73 2.50
CA ALA A 46 3.13 -6.50 1.88
C ALA A 46 3.71 -5.78 0.65
N LEU A 47 2.86 -5.21 -0.20
CA LEU A 47 3.29 -4.41 -1.34
C LEU A 47 4.02 -3.14 -0.90
N ALA A 48 3.51 -2.43 0.09
CA ALA A 48 4.17 -1.25 0.66
C ALA A 48 5.54 -1.61 1.27
N SER A 49 5.64 -2.74 1.97
CA SER A 49 6.92 -3.25 2.48
C SER A 49 7.92 -3.52 1.38
N LYS A 50 7.48 -4.15 0.28
CA LYS A 50 8.32 -4.40 -0.89
C LYS A 50 8.73 -3.11 -1.60
N ALA A 51 7.80 -2.15 -1.69
CA ALA A 51 8.04 -0.86 -2.33
C ALA A 51 9.06 0.00 -1.57
N THR A 52 9.01 0.00 -0.26
CA THR A 52 9.83 0.88 0.60
C THR A 52 11.04 0.20 1.22
N GLY A 53 11.07 -1.14 1.26
CA GLY A 53 12.04 -1.92 2.02
C GLY A 53 11.76 -1.97 3.53
N PHE A 54 10.70 -1.28 4.01
CA PHE A 54 10.34 -1.28 5.43
C PHE A 54 9.47 -2.51 5.76
N PRO A 55 9.90 -3.40 6.69
CA PRO A 55 9.23 -4.67 6.96
C PRO A 55 8.00 -4.48 7.88
N ILE A 56 6.89 -4.01 7.34
CA ILE A 56 5.67 -3.66 8.10
C ILE A 56 5.20 -4.82 8.98
N ALA A 57 5.10 -6.04 8.45
CA ALA A 57 4.59 -7.19 9.20
C ALA A 57 5.50 -7.56 10.40
N LYS A 58 6.82 -7.50 10.22
CA LYS A 58 7.79 -7.74 11.28
C LYS A 58 7.66 -6.72 12.41
N ILE A 59 7.56 -5.44 12.04
CA ILE A 59 7.39 -4.36 13.02
C ILE A 59 6.03 -4.47 13.69
N ALA A 60 4.94 -4.69 12.93
CA ALA A 60 3.60 -4.88 13.47
C ALA A 60 3.53 -6.01 14.51
N ALA A 61 4.19 -7.14 14.26
CA ALA A 61 4.27 -8.25 15.21
C ALA A 61 4.96 -7.86 16.52
N LYS A 62 6.03 -7.06 16.45
CA LYS A 62 6.73 -6.56 17.64
C LYS A 62 5.89 -5.55 18.43
N LEU A 63 5.20 -4.65 17.75
CA LEU A 63 4.26 -3.72 18.40
C LEU A 63 3.14 -4.47 19.12
N ALA A 64 2.62 -5.55 18.52
CA ALA A 64 1.56 -6.36 19.12
C ALA A 64 1.97 -7.05 20.42
N VAL A 65 3.26 -7.26 20.68
CA VAL A 65 3.78 -7.82 21.94
C VAL A 65 4.34 -6.75 22.89
N GLY A 66 4.07 -5.47 22.62
CA GLY A 66 4.30 -4.36 23.55
C GLY A 66 5.51 -3.48 23.28
N TYR A 67 6.28 -3.70 22.21
CA TYR A 67 7.33 -2.76 21.84
C TYR A 67 6.75 -1.48 21.25
N SER A 68 7.42 -0.35 21.44
CA SER A 68 7.14 0.90 20.74
C SER A 68 8.02 1.07 19.49
N LEU A 69 7.61 1.97 18.58
CA LEU A 69 8.41 2.26 17.38
C LEU A 69 9.78 2.85 17.71
N ASP A 70 9.91 3.56 18.82
CA ASP A 70 11.15 4.20 19.23
C ASP A 70 12.15 3.20 19.83
N GLU A 71 11.67 2.11 20.41
CA GLU A 71 12.50 1.02 20.93
C GLU A 71 13.03 0.10 19.83
N LEU A 72 12.38 0.08 18.66
CA LEU A 72 12.80 -0.76 17.55
C LEU A 72 13.71 -0.02 16.60
N LYS A 73 14.76 -0.71 16.14
CA LYS A 73 15.63 -0.17 15.09
C LYS A 73 14.98 -0.28 13.73
N ASN A 74 15.17 0.73 12.91
CA ASN A 74 14.78 0.74 11.52
C ASN A 74 15.65 -0.25 10.72
N ASP A 75 15.01 -1.19 10.03
CA ASP A 75 15.73 -2.22 9.27
C ASP A 75 16.44 -1.69 8.02
N ILE A 76 16.04 -0.51 7.52
CA ILE A 76 16.64 0.12 6.34
C ILE A 76 17.90 0.88 6.74
N THR A 77 17.76 1.81 7.66
CA THR A 77 18.85 2.71 8.08
C THR A 77 19.82 2.06 9.06
N LYS A 78 19.37 1.07 9.83
CA LYS A 78 20.09 0.40 10.94
C LYS A 78 20.42 1.28 12.15
N THR A 79 20.36 2.58 11.99
CA THR A 79 20.79 3.59 12.99
C THR A 79 19.64 4.40 13.58
N THR A 80 18.59 4.63 12.82
CA THR A 80 17.40 5.38 13.28
C THR A 80 16.36 4.45 13.92
N PRO A 81 15.41 4.98 14.72
CA PRO A 81 14.31 4.21 15.24
C PRO A 81 13.32 3.82 14.11
N ALA A 82 12.45 2.82 14.36
CA ALA A 82 11.47 2.37 13.40
C ALA A 82 10.37 3.43 13.12
N SER A 83 10.25 4.46 13.95
CA SER A 83 9.40 5.63 13.72
C SER A 83 9.89 6.53 12.58
N PHE A 84 11.12 6.38 12.13
CA PHE A 84 11.65 7.12 10.97
C PHE A 84 10.99 6.64 9.68
N GLU A 85 10.26 7.54 9.04
CA GLU A 85 9.47 7.20 7.83
C GLU A 85 10.38 6.90 6.63
N PRO A 86 10.04 5.90 5.80
CA PRO A 86 10.79 5.60 4.59
C PRO A 86 10.77 6.76 3.60
N THR A 87 11.90 7.00 2.95
CA THR A 87 12.04 7.89 1.78
C THR A 87 12.59 7.09 0.61
N ILE A 88 12.09 7.35 -0.59
CA ILE A 88 12.50 6.63 -1.80
C ILE A 88 12.88 7.63 -2.90
N ASP A 89 13.87 7.28 -3.72
CA ASP A 89 14.34 8.03 -4.88
C ASP A 89 14.08 7.31 -6.21
N TYR A 90 13.14 6.38 -6.21
CA TYR A 90 12.71 5.59 -7.37
C TYR A 90 11.19 5.60 -7.47
N ILE A 91 10.68 5.17 -8.61
CA ILE A 91 9.24 5.11 -8.88
C ILE A 91 8.76 3.66 -8.77
N VAL A 92 7.68 3.48 -8.05
CA VAL A 92 6.99 2.19 -7.92
C VAL A 92 5.64 2.29 -8.63
N THR A 93 5.43 1.41 -9.62
CA THR A 93 4.16 1.31 -10.35
C THR A 93 3.48 0.00 -9.97
N LYS A 94 2.22 0.12 -9.58
CA LYS A 94 1.34 -1.03 -9.32
C LYS A 94 0.25 -1.05 -10.39
N ILE A 95 0.09 -2.19 -11.07
CA ILE A 95 -0.92 -2.38 -12.11
C ILE A 95 -1.82 -3.55 -11.70
N PRO A 96 -3.14 -3.35 -11.56
CA PRO A 96 -4.07 -4.44 -11.32
C PRO A 96 -4.22 -5.31 -12.57
N ARG A 97 -4.42 -6.61 -12.37
CA ARG A 97 -4.76 -7.54 -13.44
C ARG A 97 -6.24 -7.86 -13.41
N PHE A 98 -6.87 -7.78 -14.58
CA PHE A 98 -8.25 -8.17 -14.81
C PHE A 98 -8.23 -9.34 -15.80
N THR A 99 -8.80 -10.47 -15.42
CA THR A 99 -8.80 -11.70 -16.23
C THR A 99 -10.17 -11.98 -16.84
N PHE A 100 -10.80 -10.96 -17.43
CA PHE A 100 -12.10 -11.11 -18.06
C PHE A 100 -12.11 -12.17 -19.14
N GLU A 101 -10.99 -12.35 -19.82
CA GLU A 101 -10.79 -13.35 -20.86
C GLU A 101 -11.00 -14.80 -20.37
N LYS A 102 -10.87 -15.05 -19.07
CA LYS A 102 -11.03 -16.39 -18.47
C LYS A 102 -12.46 -16.69 -18.02
N PHE A 103 -13.34 -15.68 -18.01
CA PHE A 103 -14.70 -15.82 -17.52
C PHE A 103 -15.71 -15.43 -18.60
N SER A 104 -16.28 -16.45 -19.27
CA SER A 104 -17.32 -16.23 -20.28
C SER A 104 -18.49 -15.46 -19.69
N GLY A 105 -18.91 -14.39 -20.37
CA GLY A 105 -20.03 -13.53 -19.95
C GLY A 105 -19.71 -12.54 -18.83
N ALA A 106 -18.47 -12.43 -18.40
CA ALA A 106 -18.08 -11.42 -17.42
C ALA A 106 -18.19 -10.01 -18.01
N ASP A 107 -18.81 -9.09 -17.26
CA ASP A 107 -18.87 -7.68 -17.61
C ASP A 107 -17.50 -7.03 -17.38
N SER A 108 -16.86 -6.57 -18.46
CA SER A 108 -15.54 -5.91 -18.44
C SER A 108 -15.58 -4.44 -18.05
N ASN A 109 -16.76 -3.84 -17.90
CA ASN A 109 -16.85 -2.45 -17.47
C ASN A 109 -16.43 -2.31 -16.01
N LEU A 110 -15.50 -1.40 -15.74
CA LEU A 110 -15.07 -1.09 -14.38
C LEU A 110 -16.12 -0.22 -13.69
N THR A 111 -16.53 -0.67 -12.50
CA THR A 111 -17.52 0.00 -11.66
C THR A 111 -16.97 0.10 -10.22
N THR A 112 -17.84 0.32 -9.24
CA THR A 112 -17.49 0.34 -7.81
C THR A 112 -17.21 -1.06 -7.24
N SER A 113 -17.57 -2.14 -7.96
CA SER A 113 -17.29 -3.51 -7.55
C SER A 113 -15.84 -3.90 -7.88
N MET A 114 -15.24 -4.71 -7.02
CA MET A 114 -13.88 -5.22 -7.24
C MET A 114 -13.91 -6.30 -8.33
N LYS A 115 -13.17 -6.07 -9.42
CA LYS A 115 -13.05 -6.99 -10.56
C LYS A 115 -11.62 -7.48 -10.81
N SER A 116 -10.63 -6.87 -10.15
CA SER A 116 -9.24 -7.31 -10.26
C SER A 116 -8.99 -8.63 -9.52
N VAL A 117 -8.20 -9.51 -10.11
CA VAL A 117 -7.86 -10.83 -9.55
C VAL A 117 -6.39 -10.95 -9.13
N GLY A 118 -5.60 -9.96 -9.44
CA GLY A 118 -4.18 -9.91 -9.12
C GLY A 118 -3.59 -8.55 -9.41
N GLU A 119 -2.29 -8.45 -9.27
CA GLU A 119 -1.56 -7.21 -9.49
C GLU A 119 -0.10 -7.49 -9.75
N THR A 120 0.55 -6.62 -10.51
CA THR A 120 2.00 -6.55 -10.63
C THR A 120 2.52 -5.31 -9.93
N MET A 121 3.76 -5.35 -9.50
CA MET A 121 4.47 -4.19 -8.97
C MET A 121 5.86 -4.16 -9.56
N SER A 122 6.23 -3.00 -10.07
CA SER A 122 7.52 -2.76 -10.70
C SER A 122 8.21 -1.54 -10.13
N ILE A 123 9.52 -1.53 -10.18
CA ILE A 123 10.38 -0.45 -9.70
C ILE A 123 11.26 0.02 -10.85
N GLY A 124 11.35 1.33 -11.01
CA GLY A 124 12.20 1.96 -12.02
C GLY A 124 12.71 3.31 -11.58
N ARG A 125 13.75 3.82 -12.26
CA ARG A 125 14.28 5.15 -12.01
C ARG A 125 13.42 6.26 -12.62
N SER A 126 12.66 5.94 -13.66
CA SER A 126 11.68 6.82 -14.28
C SER A 126 10.30 6.17 -14.32
N PHE A 127 9.27 6.99 -14.49
CA PHE A 127 7.90 6.51 -14.66
C PHE A 127 7.77 5.55 -15.85
N ASN A 128 8.36 5.93 -16.99
CA ASN A 128 8.31 5.12 -18.20
C ASN A 128 8.94 3.73 -17.98
N GLU A 129 10.11 3.69 -17.36
CA GLU A 129 10.77 2.41 -17.03
C GLU A 129 9.90 1.55 -16.11
N SER A 130 9.41 2.13 -15.01
CA SER A 130 8.58 1.42 -14.05
C SER A 130 7.29 0.91 -14.69
N LEU A 131 6.62 1.75 -15.51
CA LEU A 131 5.38 1.39 -16.20
C LEU A 131 5.60 0.24 -17.20
N GLN A 132 6.62 0.32 -18.03
CA GLN A 132 6.94 -0.72 -19.02
C GLN A 132 7.27 -2.06 -18.36
N LYS A 133 8.06 -2.05 -17.28
CA LYS A 133 8.32 -3.24 -16.48
C LYS A 133 7.03 -3.84 -15.90
N GLY A 134 6.12 -2.98 -15.43
CA GLY A 134 4.82 -3.39 -14.90
C GLY A 134 3.97 -4.10 -15.97
N PHE A 135 3.88 -3.53 -17.16
CA PHE A 135 3.14 -4.14 -18.27
C PHE A 135 3.76 -5.48 -18.70
N SER A 136 5.07 -5.55 -18.83
CA SER A 136 5.76 -6.82 -19.17
C SER A 136 5.46 -7.92 -18.15
N SER A 137 5.27 -7.56 -16.88
CA SER A 137 4.98 -8.51 -15.81
C SER A 137 3.52 -8.97 -15.74
N LEU A 138 2.61 -8.35 -16.51
CA LEU A 138 1.20 -8.77 -16.54
C LEU A 138 0.97 -10.07 -17.30
N GLU A 139 1.93 -10.47 -18.15
CA GLU A 139 1.86 -11.72 -18.92
C GLU A 139 0.56 -11.85 -19.74
N TYR A 140 0.15 -10.78 -20.39
CA TYR A 140 -0.84 -10.86 -21.47
C TYR A 140 -0.14 -11.43 -22.71
N GLY A 141 -0.66 -12.56 -23.21
CA GLY A 141 -0.20 -13.18 -24.45
C GLY A 141 -0.49 -12.32 -25.68
#